data_2842cdc4a2d33a30a33f5b6523e0f2f6
#
_entry.id   2842cdc4a2d33a30a33f5b6523e0f2f6
#
_cell.length_a   1.000
_cell.length_b   1.000
_cell.length_c   1.000
_cell.angle_alpha   90.00
_cell.angle_beta   90.00
_cell.angle_gamma   90.00
#
_symmetry.space_group_name_H-M   'P 1'
#
loop_
_entity.id
_entity.type
_entity.pdbx_description
1 polymer ?
#
loop_
_entity_poly.entity_id
_entity_poly.type
_entity_poly.pdbx_seq_one_letter_code
_entity_poly.pdbx_strand_id
1 'polypeptide(L)'
;MEEPTTDRSHHEQHRALTIHGKSYCNSACVFCIEKFTGGEQPLAPRKDETRALILEGRGKYNMLYFMAGEPSLHPKIFEHVELAKANGYRHFGMSSHFRAFADPHFANRFILAGFEFFDISLHAATPEAQEVVNPIGDDGRSLAEALHGLRNLYELARRHGKRVAVTHKIVITQLNYRDLLPLFRRTYRYGVRNYILQPVKAAGLDAGLGEWLAVNEDEFMPFVNELLRATEGSGAEIKLYGMSQIGAYQSANLMQETNLIKHVHRKTTKLPTLNLHQGDRLIPDTVAPSSAATHQVTVRLPTTHESATFACKEDQFILNAALSGGVVLPFGCRMGSCGMCTGRVVEGEVDRADQIILSQEQIDSGFAVLCRTRPRSDVVVVTHQELELGL
;
A
#
# COMPACT_ATOMS: atom_id res chain seq x y z
N MET A 1 23.15 45.01 25.68
CA MET A 1 23.39 43.65 25.18
C MET A 1 22.11 42.91 25.43
N GLU A 2 21.26 42.87 24.42
CA GLU A 2 20.00 42.11 24.45
C GLU A 2 20.30 40.64 24.09
N GLU A 3 19.88 39.73 24.96
CA GLU A 3 19.97 38.31 24.69
C GLU A 3 19.05 37.94 23.50
N PRO A 4 19.48 37.05 22.59
CA PRO A 4 18.61 36.62 21.52
C PRO A 4 17.49 35.76 22.09
N THR A 5 16.26 36.20 21.88
CA THR A 5 15.04 35.45 22.14
C THR A 5 15.07 34.15 21.33
N THR A 6 15.24 33.03 22.01
CA THR A 6 15.09 31.71 21.42
C THR A 6 13.64 31.54 20.94
N ASP A 7 13.47 31.56 19.65
CA ASP A 7 12.23 31.16 18.98
C ASP A 7 11.91 29.68 19.34
N ARG A 8 11.07 29.53 20.37
CA ARG A 8 10.41 28.25 20.67
C ARG A 8 9.29 28.08 19.67
N SER A 9 9.63 27.67 18.44
CA SER A 9 8.65 27.13 17.53
C SER A 9 7.94 25.99 18.24
N HIS A 10 6.66 26.22 18.57
CA HIS A 10 5.78 25.22 19.17
C HIS A 10 5.72 24.01 18.23
N HIS A 11 6.45 22.94 18.55
CA HIS A 11 6.18 21.63 17.97
C HIS A 11 4.78 21.23 18.41
N GLU A 12 3.79 21.50 17.56
CA GLU A 12 2.43 21.07 17.79
C GLU A 12 2.42 19.54 17.93
N GLN A 13 2.05 19.04 19.12
CA GLN A 13 1.97 17.60 19.35
C GLN A 13 0.83 17.03 18.51
N HIS A 14 1.18 16.14 17.57
CA HIS A 14 0.19 15.42 16.79
C HIS A 14 -0.53 14.39 17.67
N ARG A 15 -1.82 14.61 17.89
CA ARG A 15 -2.72 13.65 18.54
C ARG A 15 -3.48 12.92 17.44
N ALA A 16 -3.08 11.69 17.14
CA ALA A 16 -3.61 10.93 16.02
C ALA A 16 -4.81 10.05 16.41
N LEU A 17 -5.89 10.16 15.66
CA LEU A 17 -6.91 9.12 15.56
C LEU A 17 -6.47 8.13 14.50
N THR A 18 -6.25 6.88 14.89
CA THR A 18 -5.84 5.83 13.96
C THR A 18 -7.05 5.04 13.47
N ILE A 19 -7.21 4.97 12.17
CA ILE A 19 -8.24 4.19 11.50
C ILE A 19 -7.64 2.91 10.91
N HIS A 20 -8.20 1.77 11.27
CA HIS A 20 -7.82 0.47 10.75
C HIS A 20 -8.70 0.07 9.56
N GLY A 21 -8.13 0.09 8.35
CA GLY A 21 -8.82 -0.26 7.11
C GLY A 21 -8.82 -1.77 6.83
N LYS A 22 -9.53 -2.57 7.64
CA LYS A 22 -9.45 -4.04 7.66
C LYS A 22 -9.83 -4.78 6.36
N SER A 23 -10.25 -4.13 5.31
CA SER A 23 -10.94 -4.81 4.20
C SER A 23 -10.29 -4.70 2.83
N TYR A 24 -9.20 -3.92 2.69
CA TYR A 24 -8.62 -3.62 1.38
C TYR A 24 -7.11 -3.83 1.41
N CYS A 25 -6.62 -4.84 0.71
CA CYS A 25 -5.19 -5.00 0.43
C CYS A 25 -4.99 -5.89 -0.80
N ASN A 26 -4.13 -5.47 -1.70
CA ASN A 26 -3.72 -6.22 -2.90
C ASN A 26 -2.31 -6.83 -2.76
N SER A 27 -1.89 -7.06 -1.52
CA SER A 27 -0.65 -7.75 -1.17
C SER A 27 -0.95 -9.01 -0.36
N ALA A 28 -0.04 -9.97 -0.40
CA ALA A 28 -0.12 -11.26 0.30
C ALA A 28 1.09 -11.47 1.21
N CYS A 29 1.50 -10.41 1.94
CA CYS A 29 2.69 -10.47 2.80
C CYS A 29 2.62 -11.66 3.76
N VAL A 30 3.62 -12.52 3.71
CA VAL A 30 3.65 -13.80 4.49
C VAL A 30 3.62 -13.59 6.01
N PHE A 31 4.04 -12.43 6.49
CA PHE A 31 4.03 -12.05 7.91
C PHE A 31 2.84 -11.16 8.30
N CYS A 32 1.82 -11.04 7.44
CA CYS A 32 0.66 -10.18 7.70
C CYS A 32 -0.23 -10.78 8.80
N ILE A 33 -0.31 -10.11 9.96
CA ILE A 33 -1.17 -10.53 11.07
C ILE A 33 -2.66 -10.31 10.82
N GLU A 34 -2.99 -9.46 9.85
CA GLU A 34 -4.38 -9.16 9.46
C GLU A 34 -4.94 -10.22 8.48
N LYS A 35 -4.09 -11.17 8.03
CA LYS A 35 -4.44 -12.28 7.13
C LYS A 35 -5.20 -11.83 5.86
N PHE A 36 -4.74 -10.76 5.26
CA PHE A 36 -5.21 -10.40 3.92
C PHE A 36 -4.66 -11.41 2.93
N THR A 37 -5.48 -12.37 2.54
CA THR A 37 -5.17 -13.25 1.43
C THR A 37 -5.40 -12.48 0.15
N GLY A 38 -4.32 -12.28 -0.64
CA GLY A 38 -4.38 -11.48 -1.86
C GLY A 38 -5.39 -12.03 -2.86
N GLY A 39 -6.59 -11.45 -2.87
CA GLY A 39 -7.63 -11.79 -3.84
C GLY A 39 -8.99 -12.13 -3.27
N GLU A 40 -9.15 -12.34 -1.99
CA GLU A 40 -10.48 -12.49 -1.42
C GLU A 40 -11.22 -11.16 -1.35
N GLN A 41 -12.48 -11.21 -1.79
CA GLN A 41 -13.43 -10.11 -1.91
C GLN A 41 -13.45 -9.23 -0.65
N PRO A 42 -13.50 -7.90 -0.79
CA PRO A 42 -13.81 -7.06 0.33
C PRO A 42 -15.15 -7.53 0.91
N LEU A 43 -15.14 -7.86 2.19
CA LEU A 43 -16.38 -8.08 2.92
C LEU A 43 -17.31 -6.90 2.65
N ALA A 44 -18.59 -7.17 2.38
CA ALA A 44 -19.59 -6.15 2.10
C ALA A 44 -19.43 -4.96 3.07
N PRO A 45 -19.60 -3.72 2.58
CA PRO A 45 -19.33 -2.52 3.36
C PRO A 45 -20.12 -2.61 4.67
N ARG A 46 -19.43 -2.84 5.77
CA ARG A 46 -20.00 -2.66 7.10
C ARG A 46 -20.36 -1.19 7.24
N LYS A 47 -21.36 -0.89 8.07
CA LYS A 47 -21.72 0.49 8.44
C LYS A 47 -20.45 1.31 8.59
N ASP A 48 -20.42 2.50 8.02
CA ASP A 48 -19.26 3.39 7.99
C ASP A 48 -18.82 3.79 9.41
N GLU A 49 -18.13 2.86 10.08
CA GLU A 49 -17.60 3.06 11.43
C GLU A 49 -16.54 4.17 11.46
N THR A 50 -15.84 4.37 10.33
CA THR A 50 -14.82 5.41 10.19
C THR A 50 -15.44 6.79 10.36
N ARG A 51 -16.60 7.03 9.77
CA ARG A 51 -17.33 8.29 9.92
C ARG A 51 -17.68 8.56 11.38
N ALA A 52 -18.18 7.56 12.10
CA ALA A 52 -18.52 7.70 13.51
C ALA A 52 -17.29 8.02 14.37
N LEU A 53 -16.16 7.32 14.14
CA LEU A 53 -14.90 7.55 14.86
C LEU A 53 -14.35 8.97 14.62
N ILE A 54 -14.41 9.48 13.39
CA ILE A 54 -13.99 10.85 13.07
C ILE A 54 -14.81 11.86 13.86
N LEU A 55 -16.14 11.70 13.91
CA LEU A 55 -17.04 12.61 14.63
C LEU A 55 -16.83 12.54 16.15
N GLU A 56 -16.66 11.34 16.73
CA GLU A 56 -16.36 11.15 18.15
C GLU A 56 -14.98 11.71 18.54
N GLY A 57 -14.04 11.70 17.63
CA GLY A 57 -12.67 12.20 17.81
C GLY A 57 -12.53 13.71 17.71
N ARG A 58 -13.57 14.43 17.30
CA ARG A 58 -13.59 15.89 17.16
C ARG A 58 -13.12 16.59 18.44
N GLY A 59 -12.19 17.53 18.31
CA GLY A 59 -11.59 18.26 19.42
C GLY A 59 -10.62 17.46 20.30
N LYS A 60 -10.56 16.12 20.15
CA LYS A 60 -9.62 15.24 20.86
C LYS A 60 -8.34 15.01 20.07
N TYR A 61 -8.48 14.91 18.73
CA TYR A 61 -7.42 14.60 17.80
C TYR A 61 -7.27 15.73 16.77
N ASN A 62 -6.05 15.96 16.31
CA ASN A 62 -5.75 16.91 15.24
C ASN A 62 -5.16 16.22 14.01
N MET A 63 -4.91 14.91 14.07
CA MET A 63 -4.39 14.09 13.00
C MET A 63 -5.30 12.88 12.75
N LEU A 64 -5.54 12.55 11.49
CA LEU A 64 -6.17 11.30 11.06
C LEU A 64 -5.13 10.44 10.38
N TYR A 65 -4.92 9.20 10.88
CA TYR A 65 -3.94 8.28 10.37
C TYR A 65 -4.58 6.96 9.97
N PHE A 66 -4.37 6.54 8.73
CA PHE A 66 -4.92 5.31 8.19
C PHE A 66 -3.87 4.20 8.19
N MET A 67 -4.24 3.02 8.69
CA MET A 67 -3.36 1.85 8.70
C MET A 67 -4.16 0.55 8.61
N ALA A 68 -3.45 -0.57 8.49
CA ALA A 68 -3.96 -1.92 8.26
C ALA A 68 -4.61 -2.09 6.87
N GLY A 69 -4.33 -3.22 6.24
CA GLY A 69 -4.58 -3.41 4.82
C GLY A 69 -3.74 -2.46 3.97
N GLU A 70 -4.31 -1.96 2.90
CA GLU A 70 -3.75 -0.90 2.07
C GLU A 70 -4.72 0.29 2.03
N PRO A 71 -4.54 1.30 2.89
CA PRO A 71 -5.49 2.41 3.00
C PRO A 71 -5.68 3.20 1.71
N SER A 72 -4.67 3.28 0.84
CA SER A 72 -4.78 3.98 -0.44
C SER A 72 -5.85 3.41 -1.35
N LEU A 73 -6.27 2.15 -1.12
CA LEU A 73 -7.32 1.48 -1.89
C LEU A 73 -8.72 1.67 -1.31
N HIS A 74 -8.85 2.35 -0.17
CA HIS A 74 -10.14 2.54 0.47
C HIS A 74 -11.02 3.50 -0.36
N PRO A 75 -12.19 3.09 -0.87
CA PRO A 75 -12.97 3.88 -1.84
C PRO A 75 -13.42 5.23 -1.30
N LYS A 76 -13.63 5.33 0.02
CA LYS A 76 -14.09 6.57 0.69
C LYS A 76 -12.99 7.35 1.40
N ILE A 77 -11.70 7.07 1.11
CA ILE A 77 -10.63 7.71 1.88
C ILE A 77 -10.67 9.24 1.79
N PHE A 78 -10.95 9.78 0.61
CA PHE A 78 -11.04 11.22 0.42
C PHE A 78 -12.28 11.83 1.08
N GLU A 79 -13.44 11.13 1.05
CA GLU A 79 -14.63 11.55 1.81
C GLU A 79 -14.34 11.63 3.31
N HIS A 80 -13.62 10.65 3.86
CA HIS A 80 -13.20 10.65 5.26
C HIS A 80 -12.24 11.80 5.59
N VAL A 81 -11.31 12.10 4.68
CA VAL A 81 -10.40 13.26 4.83
C VAL A 81 -11.17 14.57 4.84
N GLU A 82 -12.11 14.78 3.91
CA GLU A 82 -12.92 16.00 3.87
C GLU A 82 -13.81 16.12 5.11
N LEU A 83 -14.43 15.02 5.56
CA LEU A 83 -15.17 14.99 6.81
C LEU A 83 -14.28 15.37 8.01
N ALA A 84 -13.06 14.85 8.07
CA ALA A 84 -12.12 15.14 9.13
C ALA A 84 -11.69 16.61 9.13
N LYS A 85 -11.39 17.18 7.96
CA LYS A 85 -11.10 18.62 7.81
C LYS A 85 -12.23 19.48 8.36
N ALA A 86 -13.47 19.17 7.97
CA ALA A 86 -14.67 19.88 8.46
C ALA A 86 -14.86 19.76 9.99
N ASN A 87 -14.22 18.79 10.64
CA ASN A 87 -14.27 18.54 12.08
C ASN A 87 -12.99 18.90 12.84
N GLY A 88 -12.09 19.69 12.21
CA GLY A 88 -10.94 20.30 12.88
C GLY A 88 -9.66 19.45 12.87
N TYR A 89 -9.62 18.35 12.12
CA TYR A 89 -8.37 17.63 11.85
C TYR A 89 -7.54 18.41 10.82
N ARG A 90 -6.25 18.50 11.05
CA ARG A 90 -5.33 19.30 10.23
C ARG A 90 -4.24 18.48 9.55
N HIS A 91 -3.97 17.29 10.09
CA HIS A 91 -2.88 16.42 9.65
C HIS A 91 -3.41 15.08 9.18
N PHE A 92 -2.85 14.58 8.07
CA PHE A 92 -3.28 13.33 7.46
C PHE A 92 -2.07 12.44 7.16
N GLY A 93 -2.19 11.16 7.50
CA GLY A 93 -1.13 10.20 7.24
C GLY A 93 -1.65 8.79 6.98
N MET A 94 -0.78 7.94 6.47
CA MET A 94 -1.09 6.54 6.24
C MET A 94 0.12 5.63 6.22
N SER A 95 -0.12 4.35 6.51
CA SER A 95 0.79 3.25 6.21
C SER A 95 0.40 2.64 4.87
N SER A 96 1.34 2.45 3.95
CA SER A 96 1.07 1.96 2.60
C SER A 96 2.25 1.16 2.05
N HIS A 97 1.99 0.19 1.18
CA HIS A 97 3.04 -0.47 0.39
C HIS A 97 3.46 0.34 -0.86
N PHE A 98 2.89 1.51 -1.09
CA PHE A 98 3.23 2.50 -2.12
C PHE A 98 3.04 2.06 -3.59
N ARG A 99 2.56 0.86 -3.87
CA ARG A 99 2.44 0.35 -5.24
C ARG A 99 1.49 1.18 -6.10
N ALA A 100 0.34 1.58 -5.54
CA ALA A 100 -0.63 2.41 -6.25
C ALA A 100 -0.07 3.81 -6.60
N PHE A 101 0.85 4.33 -5.81
CA PHE A 101 1.51 5.60 -6.07
C PHE A 101 2.51 5.56 -7.23
N ALA A 102 2.79 4.39 -7.82
CA ALA A 102 3.51 4.29 -9.09
C ALA A 102 2.81 5.05 -10.22
N ASP A 103 1.49 5.17 -10.15
CA ASP A 103 0.72 6.11 -10.97
C ASP A 103 0.83 7.53 -10.38
N PRO A 104 1.44 8.49 -11.10
CA PRO A 104 1.60 9.84 -10.60
C PRO A 104 0.26 10.59 -10.45
N HIS A 105 -0.76 10.28 -11.23
CA HIS A 105 -2.10 10.88 -11.06
C HIS A 105 -2.75 10.43 -9.77
N PHE A 106 -2.65 9.13 -9.48
CA PHE A 106 -3.14 8.59 -8.22
C PHE A 106 -2.39 9.19 -7.02
N ALA A 107 -1.06 9.23 -7.05
CA ALA A 107 -0.24 9.84 -5.99
C ALA A 107 -0.59 11.33 -5.79
N ASN A 108 -0.84 12.05 -6.88
CA ASN A 108 -1.18 13.48 -6.84
C ASN A 108 -2.47 13.76 -6.06
N ARG A 109 -3.47 12.89 -6.14
CA ARG A 109 -4.72 13.03 -5.37
C ARG A 109 -4.45 13.08 -3.86
N PHE A 110 -3.54 12.25 -3.35
CA PHE A 110 -3.18 12.23 -1.92
C PHE A 110 -2.43 13.50 -1.50
N ILE A 111 -1.51 13.98 -2.33
CA ILE A 111 -0.83 15.24 -2.08
C ILE A 111 -1.81 16.41 -2.04
N LEU A 112 -2.74 16.48 -3.00
CA LEU A 112 -3.75 17.54 -3.04
C LEU A 112 -4.74 17.42 -1.89
N ALA A 113 -5.11 16.21 -1.49
CA ALA A 113 -5.96 15.97 -0.32
C ALA A 113 -5.30 16.35 1.01
N GLY A 114 -3.99 16.61 1.04
CA GLY A 114 -3.28 17.09 2.21
C GLY A 114 -2.61 16.00 3.05
N PHE A 115 -2.39 14.82 2.49
CA PHE A 115 -1.55 13.81 3.15
C PHE A 115 -0.11 14.28 3.21
N GLU A 116 0.50 14.17 4.39
CA GLU A 116 1.86 14.65 4.67
C GLU A 116 2.73 13.62 5.41
N PHE A 117 2.12 12.63 6.07
CA PHE A 117 2.82 11.57 6.80
C PHE A 117 2.57 10.21 6.17
N PHE A 118 3.64 9.53 5.79
CA PHE A 118 3.55 8.23 5.13
C PHE A 118 4.51 7.24 5.77
N ASP A 119 4.02 6.04 6.07
CA ASP A 119 4.88 4.91 6.38
C ASP A 119 4.93 3.98 5.17
N ILE A 120 6.12 3.81 4.58
CA ILE A 120 6.30 2.83 3.53
C ILE A 120 6.58 1.45 4.13
N SER A 121 5.75 0.47 3.78
CA SER A 121 5.91 -0.94 4.11
C SER A 121 6.61 -1.64 2.94
N LEU A 122 7.95 -1.70 2.99
CA LEU A 122 8.80 -2.37 2.02
C LEU A 122 9.76 -3.30 2.77
N HIS A 123 9.78 -4.58 2.42
CA HIS A 123 10.44 -5.59 3.24
C HIS A 123 11.45 -6.45 2.46
N ALA A 124 11.67 -6.14 1.18
CA ALA A 124 12.62 -6.85 0.32
C ALA A 124 13.53 -5.89 -0.43
N ALA A 125 14.78 -6.27 -0.63
CA ALA A 125 15.79 -5.47 -1.32
C ALA A 125 15.90 -5.82 -2.81
N THR A 126 15.42 -6.99 -3.24
CA THR A 126 15.47 -7.46 -4.64
C THR A 126 14.09 -7.97 -5.10
N PRO A 127 13.84 -8.06 -6.43
CA PRO A 127 12.59 -8.62 -6.95
C PRO A 127 12.35 -10.05 -6.48
N GLU A 128 13.37 -10.89 -6.43
CA GLU A 128 13.29 -12.30 -6.00
C GLU A 128 12.89 -12.38 -4.52
N ALA A 129 13.54 -11.58 -3.66
CA ALA A 129 13.18 -11.50 -2.25
C ALA A 129 11.76 -10.92 -2.06
N GLN A 130 11.34 -9.99 -2.92
CA GLN A 130 9.98 -9.43 -2.88
C GLN A 130 8.92 -10.48 -3.18
N GLU A 131 9.15 -11.36 -4.15
CA GLU A 131 8.22 -12.45 -4.47
C GLU A 131 8.10 -13.45 -3.33
N VAL A 132 9.18 -13.68 -2.58
CA VAL A 132 9.15 -14.55 -1.39
C VAL A 132 8.39 -13.90 -0.22
N VAL A 133 8.61 -12.60 0.01
CA VAL A 133 7.98 -11.85 1.12
C VAL A 133 6.51 -11.54 0.83
N ASN A 134 6.16 -11.33 -0.42
CA ASN A 134 4.83 -10.95 -0.89
C ASN A 134 4.48 -11.71 -2.18
N PRO A 135 4.14 -13.01 -2.08
CA PRO A 135 3.95 -13.91 -3.22
C PRO A 135 2.63 -13.66 -3.95
N ILE A 136 2.58 -12.61 -4.74
CA ILE A 136 1.41 -12.26 -5.57
C ILE A 136 1.55 -12.64 -7.04
N GLY A 137 2.62 -13.36 -7.39
CA GLY A 137 2.87 -13.88 -8.75
C GLY A 137 3.16 -12.77 -9.76
N ASP A 138 3.86 -11.72 -9.37
CA ASP A 138 4.19 -10.57 -10.22
C ASP A 138 5.69 -10.47 -10.55
N ASP A 139 6.45 -11.53 -10.32
CA ASP A 139 7.92 -11.60 -10.51
C ASP A 139 8.66 -10.48 -9.76
N GLY A 140 8.13 -10.08 -8.60
CA GLY A 140 8.70 -9.03 -7.75
C GLY A 140 8.52 -7.60 -8.31
N ARG A 141 7.72 -7.39 -9.34
CA ARG A 141 7.40 -6.05 -9.89
C ARG A 141 6.86 -5.09 -8.84
N SER A 142 6.19 -5.60 -7.83
CA SER A 142 5.69 -4.83 -6.69
C SER A 142 6.79 -4.03 -5.98
N LEU A 143 8.04 -4.49 -5.99
CA LEU A 143 9.19 -3.72 -5.50
C LEU A 143 9.43 -2.46 -6.35
N ALA A 144 9.48 -2.61 -7.67
CA ALA A 144 9.67 -1.48 -8.58
C ALA A 144 8.51 -0.49 -8.50
N GLU A 145 7.27 -0.99 -8.43
CA GLU A 145 6.07 -0.16 -8.23
C GLU A 145 6.17 0.67 -6.94
N ALA A 146 6.55 0.05 -5.82
CA ALA A 146 6.69 0.75 -4.53
C ALA A 146 7.77 1.85 -4.58
N LEU A 147 8.92 1.57 -5.22
CA LEU A 147 9.99 2.55 -5.37
C LEU A 147 9.63 3.70 -6.34
N HIS A 148 8.91 3.41 -7.43
CA HIS A 148 8.37 4.44 -8.31
C HIS A 148 7.33 5.29 -7.57
N GLY A 149 6.47 4.66 -6.77
CA GLY A 149 5.50 5.36 -5.93
C GLY A 149 6.16 6.31 -4.94
N LEU A 150 7.22 5.87 -4.29
CA LEU A 150 8.02 6.70 -3.38
C LEU A 150 8.63 7.91 -4.11
N ARG A 151 9.20 7.70 -5.28
CA ARG A 151 9.74 8.77 -6.12
C ARG A 151 8.66 9.78 -6.51
N ASN A 152 7.54 9.30 -7.06
CA ASN A 152 6.42 10.14 -7.49
C ASN A 152 5.90 11.00 -6.33
N LEU A 153 5.76 10.42 -5.13
CA LEU A 153 5.30 11.14 -3.95
C LEU A 153 6.19 12.35 -3.64
N TYR A 154 7.50 12.16 -3.59
CA TYR A 154 8.43 13.26 -3.32
C TYR A 154 8.47 14.31 -4.44
N GLU A 155 8.46 13.88 -5.71
CA GLU A 155 8.46 14.79 -6.86
C GLU A 155 7.19 15.65 -6.89
N LEU A 156 6.01 15.03 -6.66
CA LEU A 156 4.74 15.74 -6.64
C LEU A 156 4.63 16.69 -5.44
N ALA A 157 5.03 16.25 -4.25
CA ALA A 157 5.07 17.12 -3.08
C ALA A 157 5.92 18.37 -3.35
N ARG A 158 7.11 18.19 -3.91
CA ARG A 158 7.99 19.31 -4.29
C ARG A 158 7.34 20.22 -5.34
N ARG A 159 6.70 19.69 -6.37
CA ARG A 159 6.00 20.46 -7.41
C ARG A 159 4.86 21.32 -6.84
N HIS A 160 4.18 20.83 -5.82
CA HIS A 160 3.11 21.56 -5.13
C HIS A 160 3.58 22.41 -3.96
N GLY A 161 4.90 22.54 -3.73
CA GLY A 161 5.45 23.27 -2.59
C GLY A 161 5.08 22.69 -1.23
N LYS A 162 4.70 21.40 -1.20
CA LYS A 162 4.32 20.68 0.02
C LYS A 162 5.47 19.86 0.57
N ARG A 163 5.45 19.63 1.88
CA ARG A 163 6.39 18.73 2.56
C ARG A 163 5.68 17.42 2.87
N VAL A 164 6.38 16.31 2.65
CA VAL A 164 5.95 14.98 3.07
C VAL A 164 7.06 14.33 3.89
N ALA A 165 6.67 13.68 4.97
CA ALA A 165 7.56 12.88 5.79
C ALA A 165 7.27 11.39 5.51
N VAL A 166 8.29 10.65 5.09
CA VAL A 166 8.18 9.21 4.85
C VAL A 166 9.05 8.47 5.85
N THR A 167 8.43 7.51 6.55
CA THR A 167 9.11 6.57 7.44
C THR A 167 9.12 5.19 6.76
N HIS A 168 10.28 4.58 6.65
CA HIS A 168 10.38 3.20 6.16
C HIS A 168 10.25 2.22 7.33
N LYS A 169 9.16 1.47 7.35
CA LYS A 169 8.92 0.41 8.34
C LYS A 169 9.37 -0.93 7.78
N ILE A 170 10.29 -1.58 8.46
CA ILE A 170 10.84 -2.87 8.10
C ILE A 170 10.47 -3.88 9.19
N VAL A 171 9.68 -4.88 8.82
CA VAL A 171 9.46 -6.06 9.65
C VAL A 171 10.60 -7.03 9.40
N ILE A 172 11.38 -7.31 10.45
CA ILE A 172 12.52 -8.24 10.40
C ILE A 172 12.00 -9.67 10.53
N THR A 173 12.36 -10.51 9.58
CA THR A 173 11.99 -11.93 9.50
C THR A 173 13.19 -12.76 9.06
N GLN A 174 13.07 -14.09 9.13
CA GLN A 174 14.06 -15.02 8.54
C GLN A 174 14.32 -14.74 7.05
N LEU A 175 13.38 -14.13 6.35
CA LEU A 175 13.45 -13.88 4.91
C LEU A 175 14.30 -12.67 4.54
N ASN A 176 14.49 -11.70 5.45
CA ASN A 176 15.08 -10.41 5.10
C ASN A 176 16.09 -9.83 6.10
N TYR A 177 16.34 -10.49 7.23
CA TYR A 177 17.21 -9.91 8.28
C TYR A 177 18.65 -9.67 7.81
N ARG A 178 19.11 -10.41 6.78
CA ARG A 178 20.45 -10.21 6.18
C ARG A 178 20.48 -9.03 5.21
N ASP A 179 19.33 -8.53 4.77
CA ASP A 179 19.20 -7.51 3.72
C ASP A 179 18.86 -6.12 4.26
N LEU A 180 19.02 -5.86 5.55
CA LEU A 180 18.64 -4.59 6.18
C LEU A 180 19.41 -3.41 5.58
N LEU A 181 20.70 -3.52 5.35
CA LEU A 181 21.51 -2.46 4.75
C LEU A 181 21.18 -2.26 3.26
N PRO A 182 21.04 -3.28 2.40
CA PRO A 182 20.49 -3.14 1.05
C PRO A 182 19.12 -2.47 1.01
N LEU A 183 18.18 -2.87 1.88
CA LEU A 183 16.85 -2.26 2.01
C LEU A 183 16.93 -0.77 2.35
N PHE A 184 17.72 -0.43 3.36
CA PHE A 184 17.98 0.96 3.72
C PHE A 184 18.45 1.76 2.52
N ARG A 185 19.50 1.30 1.82
CA ARG A 185 20.07 1.98 0.66
C ARG A 185 19.06 2.22 -0.46
N ARG A 186 18.10 1.28 -0.65
CA ARG A 186 17.02 1.40 -1.64
C ARG A 186 16.18 2.66 -1.44
N THR A 187 15.74 2.92 -0.22
CA THR A 187 14.83 4.04 0.09
C THR A 187 15.57 5.33 0.48
N TYR A 188 16.75 5.21 1.11
CA TYR A 188 17.57 6.36 1.47
C TYR A 188 17.93 7.26 0.28
N ARG A 189 18.28 6.66 -0.87
CA ARG A 189 18.59 7.40 -2.11
C ARG A 189 17.40 8.19 -2.66
N TYR A 190 16.18 7.82 -2.32
CA TYR A 190 14.97 8.56 -2.68
C TYR A 190 14.59 9.66 -1.68
N GLY A 191 15.33 9.80 -0.60
CA GLY A 191 15.11 10.87 0.37
C GLY A 191 14.52 10.43 1.70
N VAL A 192 14.24 9.14 1.91
CA VAL A 192 13.80 8.63 3.21
C VAL A 192 14.91 8.82 4.24
N ARG A 193 14.53 9.35 5.41
CA ARG A 193 15.47 9.59 6.52
C ARG A 193 15.01 8.96 7.83
N ASN A 194 13.74 8.54 7.92
CA ASN A 194 13.18 7.92 9.12
C ASN A 194 12.96 6.44 8.86
N TYR A 195 13.44 5.59 9.79
CA TYR A 195 13.38 4.14 9.69
C TYR A 195 12.88 3.55 10.99
N ILE A 196 12.04 2.53 10.87
CA ILE A 196 11.56 1.71 11.98
C ILE A 196 11.88 0.26 11.66
N LEU A 197 12.63 -0.38 12.54
CA LEU A 197 12.97 -1.79 12.47
C LEU A 197 12.23 -2.52 13.60
N GLN A 198 11.49 -3.56 13.26
CA GLN A 198 10.71 -4.32 14.21
C GLN A 198 10.76 -5.81 13.86
N PRO A 199 11.16 -6.70 14.77
CA PRO A 199 11.03 -8.13 14.56
C PRO A 199 9.58 -8.54 14.33
N VAL A 200 9.38 -9.56 13.51
CA VAL A 200 8.04 -10.12 13.29
C VAL A 200 7.43 -10.57 14.61
N LYS A 201 6.17 -10.27 14.82
CA LYS A 201 5.41 -10.78 15.95
C LYS A 201 4.79 -12.12 15.57
N ALA A 202 5.30 -13.21 16.12
CA ALA A 202 4.72 -14.55 15.89
C ALA A 202 3.27 -14.65 16.39
N ALA A 203 2.94 -13.93 17.48
CA ALA A 203 1.56 -13.84 17.96
C ALA A 203 0.64 -13.18 16.90
N GLY A 204 -0.38 -13.91 16.46
CA GLY A 204 -1.33 -13.47 15.42
C GLY A 204 -1.10 -14.13 14.06
N LEU A 205 0.04 -14.79 13.86
CA LEU A 205 0.27 -15.70 12.74
C LEU A 205 -0.09 -17.14 13.15
N ASP A 206 -0.27 -18.00 12.14
CA ASP A 206 -0.38 -19.44 12.42
C ASP A 206 0.90 -19.92 13.11
N ALA A 207 0.78 -20.78 14.13
CA ALA A 207 1.87 -21.08 15.05
C ALA A 207 3.15 -21.54 14.32
N GLY A 208 3.05 -22.46 13.36
CA GLY A 208 4.20 -22.93 12.58
C GLY A 208 4.79 -21.86 11.66
N LEU A 209 3.97 -20.99 11.09
CA LEU A 209 4.43 -19.87 10.26
C LEU A 209 5.11 -18.80 11.10
N GLY A 210 4.54 -18.48 12.27
CA GLY A 210 5.12 -17.51 13.18
C GLY A 210 6.49 -17.93 13.67
N GLU A 211 6.67 -19.19 14.05
CA GLU A 211 7.96 -19.76 14.47
C GLU A 211 8.98 -19.77 13.32
N TRP A 212 8.55 -20.12 12.10
CA TRP A 212 9.43 -20.16 10.94
C TRP A 212 9.87 -18.75 10.50
N LEU A 213 9.01 -17.74 10.59
CA LEU A 213 9.37 -16.36 10.25
C LEU A 213 10.19 -15.67 11.33
N ALA A 214 10.07 -16.10 12.57
CA ALA A 214 10.83 -15.52 13.67
C ALA A 214 12.33 -15.77 13.50
N VAL A 215 13.12 -14.78 13.85
CA VAL A 215 14.57 -14.87 13.87
C VAL A 215 15.06 -14.46 15.25
N ASN A 216 16.03 -15.17 15.78
CA ASN A 216 16.63 -14.87 17.07
C ASN A 216 17.28 -13.49 17.05
N GLU A 217 17.17 -12.75 18.14
CA GLU A 217 17.77 -11.43 18.27
C GLU A 217 19.29 -11.48 18.07
N ASP A 218 19.96 -12.50 18.61
CA ASP A 218 21.40 -12.69 18.44
C ASP A 218 21.81 -12.94 16.97
N GLU A 219 20.92 -13.50 16.15
CA GLU A 219 21.18 -13.75 14.74
C GLU A 219 21.04 -12.48 13.87
N PHE A 220 20.05 -11.62 14.13
CA PHE A 220 19.82 -10.45 13.30
C PHE A 220 20.55 -9.19 13.80
N MET A 221 20.89 -9.10 15.09
CA MET A 221 21.58 -7.92 15.64
C MET A 221 22.90 -7.56 14.96
N PRO A 222 23.74 -8.50 14.49
CA PRO A 222 24.92 -8.15 13.70
C PRO A 222 24.61 -7.30 12.47
N PHE A 223 23.49 -7.60 11.76
CA PHE A 223 23.04 -6.85 10.57
C PHE A 223 22.41 -5.50 10.94
N VAL A 224 21.72 -5.42 12.08
CA VAL A 224 21.26 -4.16 12.64
C VAL A 224 22.45 -3.27 12.99
N ASN A 225 23.46 -3.81 13.65
CA ASN A 225 24.67 -3.08 14.01
C ASN A 225 25.48 -2.63 12.79
N GLU A 226 25.53 -3.44 11.72
CA GLU A 226 26.11 -3.04 10.44
C GLU A 226 25.37 -1.86 9.83
N LEU A 227 24.03 -1.92 9.82
CA LEU A 227 23.19 -0.84 9.35
C LEU A 227 23.41 0.45 10.17
N LEU A 228 23.41 0.35 11.49
CA LEU A 228 23.61 1.52 12.37
C LEU A 228 24.97 2.19 12.10
N ARG A 229 26.05 1.40 12.00
CA ARG A 229 27.38 1.93 11.66
C ARG A 229 27.39 2.60 10.27
N ALA A 230 26.76 1.96 9.27
CA ALA A 230 26.72 2.50 7.91
C ALA A 230 25.89 3.79 7.80
N THR A 231 25.05 4.08 8.79
CA THR A 231 24.17 5.28 8.82
C THR A 231 24.71 6.41 9.69
N GLU A 232 25.81 6.21 10.40
CA GLU A 232 26.46 7.26 11.18
C GLU A 232 26.78 8.48 10.28
N GLY A 233 26.39 9.69 10.74
CA GLY A 233 26.60 10.92 9.99
C GLY A 233 25.73 11.10 8.74
N SER A 234 24.87 10.14 8.39
CA SER A 234 24.00 10.23 7.20
C SER A 234 22.78 11.14 7.37
N GLY A 235 22.46 11.53 8.61
CA GLY A 235 21.21 12.23 8.95
C GLY A 235 19.98 11.33 8.93
N ALA A 236 20.14 10.00 8.84
CA ALA A 236 19.04 9.06 8.99
C ALA A 236 18.78 8.77 10.47
N GLU A 237 17.51 8.72 10.85
CA GLU A 237 17.04 8.34 12.17
C GLU A 237 16.49 6.91 12.12
N ILE A 238 17.04 6.01 12.94
CA ILE A 238 16.62 4.61 13.02
C ILE A 238 16.07 4.31 14.40
N LYS A 239 14.81 3.86 14.43
CA LYS A 239 14.12 3.43 15.66
C LYS A 239 14.00 1.92 15.68
N LEU A 240 14.36 1.32 16.80
CA LEU A 240 14.29 -0.12 17.02
C LEU A 240 13.13 -0.42 17.98
N TYR A 241 12.20 -1.27 17.56
CA TYR A 241 11.05 -1.66 18.37
C TYR A 241 11.07 -3.15 18.69
N GLY A 242 10.70 -3.50 19.93
CA GLY A 242 10.52 -4.90 20.32
C GLY A 242 11.81 -5.72 20.37
N MET A 243 12.96 -5.08 20.60
CA MET A 243 14.27 -5.70 20.78
C MET A 243 14.70 -5.55 22.23
N SER A 244 15.20 -6.63 22.84
CA SER A 244 15.60 -6.67 24.26
C SER A 244 16.97 -6.01 24.50
N GLN A 245 17.86 -6.05 23.52
CA GLN A 245 19.25 -5.58 23.61
C GLN A 245 19.42 -4.06 23.37
N ILE A 246 18.34 -3.30 23.28
CA ILE A 246 18.39 -1.85 23.03
C ILE A 246 19.17 -1.08 24.13
N GLY A 247 19.28 -1.64 25.34
CA GLY A 247 19.91 -0.97 26.49
C GLY A 247 21.37 -0.56 26.31
N ALA A 248 22.10 -1.12 25.34
CA ALA A 248 23.51 -0.82 25.10
C ALA A 248 23.76 0.34 24.10
N TYR A 249 22.74 0.74 23.32
CA TYR A 249 22.87 1.75 22.25
C TYR A 249 22.09 3.04 22.49
N GLN A 250 21.61 3.29 23.72
CA GLN A 250 20.77 4.48 24.04
C GLN A 250 21.49 5.81 24.07
N SER A 251 22.63 5.99 23.49
CA SER A 251 23.40 7.20 23.68
C SER A 251 23.63 8.06 22.45
N ALA A 252 22.70 8.37 21.59
CA ALA A 252 22.88 9.59 20.81
C ALA A 252 21.62 10.25 20.26
N ASN A 253 20.55 9.54 19.86
CA ASN A 253 19.41 10.19 19.17
C ASN A 253 18.06 9.49 19.38
N LEU A 254 17.83 8.87 20.54
CA LEU A 254 16.51 8.30 20.85
C LEU A 254 15.59 9.41 21.38
N MET A 255 14.67 9.86 20.54
CA MET A 255 13.50 10.55 21.05
C MET A 255 12.73 9.62 21.97
N GLN A 256 12.54 10.07 23.21
CA GLN A 256 11.66 9.41 24.18
C GLN A 256 10.33 9.07 23.53
N GLU A 257 9.85 7.86 23.78
CA GLU A 257 8.48 7.44 23.45
C GLU A 257 7.50 8.51 23.87
N THR A 258 7.04 9.28 22.93
CA THR A 258 5.81 10.02 23.15
C THR A 258 4.69 9.01 23.02
N ASN A 259 4.08 8.64 24.15
CA ASN A 259 2.85 7.83 24.27
C ASN A 259 1.67 8.51 23.54
N LEU A 260 1.65 8.52 22.23
CA LEU A 260 0.71 9.30 21.45
C LEU A 260 -0.21 8.47 20.55
N ILE A 261 -0.04 7.15 20.53
CA ILE A 261 -0.96 6.27 19.82
C ILE A 261 -1.80 5.52 20.86
N LYS A 262 -2.92 6.08 21.26
CA LYS A 262 -3.94 5.30 21.98
C LYS A 262 -4.66 4.43 20.98
N HIS A 263 -4.32 3.16 20.94
CA HIS A 263 -5.07 2.15 20.20
C HIS A 263 -6.47 2.01 20.82
N VAL A 264 -7.49 2.36 20.08
CA VAL A 264 -8.86 1.99 20.43
C VAL A 264 -9.09 0.54 20.00
N HIS A 265 -8.70 -0.41 20.86
CA HIS A 265 -9.10 -1.80 20.71
C HIS A 265 -10.55 -1.96 21.18
N ARG A 266 -11.50 -2.09 20.26
CA ARG A 266 -12.77 -2.72 20.57
C ARG A 266 -12.57 -4.24 20.57
N LYS A 267 -12.98 -4.90 21.66
CA LYS A 267 -13.02 -6.37 21.79
C LYS A 267 -13.75 -6.95 20.59
N THR A 268 -13.03 -7.66 19.74
CA THR A 268 -13.62 -8.46 18.67
C THR A 268 -14.23 -9.71 19.27
N THR A 269 -15.52 -9.89 19.09
CA THR A 269 -16.22 -11.16 19.30
C THR A 269 -15.56 -12.27 18.48
N LYS A 270 -15.40 -13.44 19.10
CA LYS A 270 -14.78 -14.64 18.55
C LYS A 270 -15.25 -14.90 17.11
N LEU A 271 -14.30 -14.96 16.19
CA LEU A 271 -14.50 -15.51 14.85
C LEU A 271 -14.56 -17.03 14.94
N PRO A 272 -15.42 -17.71 14.14
CA PRO A 272 -15.45 -19.15 14.08
C PRO A 272 -14.13 -19.70 13.54
N THR A 273 -13.65 -20.75 14.17
CA THR A 273 -12.44 -21.49 13.78
C THR A 273 -12.69 -22.16 12.43
N LEU A 274 -12.01 -21.73 11.39
CA LEU A 274 -11.92 -22.47 10.14
C LEU A 274 -10.84 -23.54 10.28
N ASN A 275 -11.25 -24.79 10.29
CA ASN A 275 -10.37 -25.95 10.21
C ASN A 275 -9.75 -26.00 8.81
N LEU A 276 -8.50 -25.62 8.70
CA LEU A 276 -7.69 -25.91 7.52
C LEU A 276 -7.11 -27.30 7.70
N HIS A 277 -7.48 -28.22 6.82
CA HIS A 277 -6.90 -29.56 6.76
C HIS A 277 -5.41 -29.46 6.45
N GLN A 278 -4.60 -30.17 7.24
CA GLN A 278 -3.20 -30.43 6.96
C GLN A 278 -3.06 -31.12 5.61
N GLY A 279 -2.33 -30.52 4.67
CA GLY A 279 -1.88 -31.25 3.48
C GLY A 279 -1.58 -30.45 2.22
N ASP A 280 -2.02 -29.23 2.07
CA ASP A 280 -1.79 -28.52 0.81
C ASP A 280 -0.58 -27.60 0.89
N ARG A 281 0.49 -28.04 0.22
CA ARG A 281 1.67 -27.22 -0.07
C ARG A 281 1.24 -26.05 -0.94
N LEU A 282 1.40 -24.82 -0.43
CA LEU A 282 1.34 -23.59 -1.24
C LEU A 282 2.60 -23.48 -2.12
N ILE A 283 2.73 -24.36 -3.08
CA ILE A 283 3.52 -24.14 -4.28
C ILE A 283 2.48 -24.05 -5.38
N PRO A 284 2.35 -22.93 -6.10
CA PRO A 284 1.53 -22.94 -7.30
C PRO A 284 2.15 -23.96 -8.25
N ASP A 285 1.43 -25.04 -8.51
CA ASP A 285 1.71 -25.87 -9.65
C ASP A 285 1.85 -24.96 -10.87
N THR A 286 2.85 -25.22 -11.67
CA THR A 286 3.01 -24.61 -13.00
C THR A 286 1.65 -24.54 -13.65
N VAL A 287 1.12 -23.34 -13.84
CA VAL A 287 -0.16 -23.12 -14.52
C VAL A 287 -0.03 -23.76 -15.89
N ALA A 288 -0.75 -24.85 -16.10
CA ALA A 288 -0.86 -25.48 -17.39
C ALA A 288 -1.29 -24.40 -18.40
N PRO A 289 -0.76 -24.40 -19.64
CA PRO A 289 -1.13 -23.37 -20.60
C PRO A 289 -2.65 -23.38 -20.77
N SER A 290 -3.28 -22.26 -20.41
CA SER A 290 -4.72 -22.08 -20.54
C SER A 290 -5.12 -22.30 -21.99
N SER A 291 -6.13 -23.17 -22.21
CA SER A 291 -6.75 -23.40 -23.52
C SER A 291 -7.79 -22.33 -23.89
N ALA A 292 -7.91 -21.27 -23.09
CA ALA A 292 -8.85 -20.17 -23.31
C ALA A 292 -8.61 -19.48 -24.64
N ALA A 293 -9.67 -19.08 -25.34
CA ALA A 293 -9.58 -18.31 -26.57
C ALA A 293 -8.81 -17.00 -26.32
N THR A 294 -8.12 -16.54 -27.37
CA THR A 294 -7.31 -15.33 -27.33
C THR A 294 -7.92 -14.30 -28.25
N HIS A 295 -8.15 -13.10 -27.75
CA HIS A 295 -8.72 -11.97 -28.50
C HIS A 295 -7.71 -10.83 -28.62
N GLN A 296 -7.91 -9.98 -29.63
CA GLN A 296 -7.15 -8.76 -29.79
C GLN A 296 -7.83 -7.63 -29.03
N VAL A 297 -7.08 -6.98 -28.16
CA VAL A 297 -7.56 -5.80 -27.43
C VAL A 297 -6.78 -4.59 -27.93
N THR A 298 -7.52 -3.63 -28.50
CA THR A 298 -6.97 -2.34 -28.93
C THR A 298 -7.36 -1.28 -27.91
N VAL A 299 -6.38 -0.63 -27.33
CA VAL A 299 -6.59 0.52 -26.45
C VAL A 299 -6.26 1.81 -27.19
N ARG A 300 -7.11 2.84 -27.03
CA ARG A 300 -6.96 4.17 -27.63
C ARG A 300 -6.77 5.20 -26.53
N LEU A 301 -5.80 6.09 -26.71
CA LEU A 301 -5.56 7.22 -25.82
C LEU A 301 -6.45 8.40 -26.26
N PRO A 302 -7.25 9.01 -25.37
CA PRO A 302 -8.21 10.05 -25.76
C PRO A 302 -7.55 11.34 -26.28
N THR A 303 -6.34 11.64 -25.83
CA THR A 303 -5.63 12.91 -26.11
C THR A 303 -4.73 12.89 -27.33
N THR A 304 -4.11 11.75 -27.65
CA THR A 304 -3.11 11.64 -28.73
C THR A 304 -3.60 10.85 -29.93
N HIS A 305 -4.79 10.21 -29.82
CA HIS A 305 -5.31 9.23 -30.79
C HIS A 305 -4.36 8.04 -31.06
N GLU A 306 -3.30 7.92 -30.28
CA GLU A 306 -2.41 6.76 -30.35
C GLU A 306 -3.17 5.51 -29.87
N SER A 307 -2.89 4.40 -30.51
CA SER A 307 -3.48 3.12 -30.15
C SER A 307 -2.41 2.05 -30.01
N ALA A 308 -2.66 1.11 -29.12
CA ALA A 308 -1.83 -0.09 -28.97
C ALA A 308 -2.74 -1.31 -28.97
N THR A 309 -2.30 -2.38 -29.66
CA THR A 309 -3.04 -3.65 -29.72
C THR A 309 -2.19 -4.75 -29.12
N PHE A 310 -2.82 -5.59 -28.29
CA PHE A 310 -2.17 -6.74 -27.65
C PHE A 310 -3.13 -7.91 -27.56
N ALA A 311 -2.56 -9.12 -27.44
CA ALA A 311 -3.33 -10.33 -27.25
C ALA A 311 -3.77 -10.47 -25.78
N CYS A 312 -5.02 -10.86 -25.53
CA CYS A 312 -5.58 -11.10 -24.20
C CYS A 312 -6.44 -12.36 -24.23
N LYS A 313 -6.20 -13.29 -23.32
CA LYS A 313 -7.00 -14.50 -23.19
C LYS A 313 -8.31 -14.20 -22.46
N GLU A 314 -9.35 -15.00 -22.73
CA GLU A 314 -10.68 -14.90 -22.06
C GLU A 314 -10.62 -15.06 -20.54
N ASP A 315 -9.64 -15.75 -20.01
CA ASP A 315 -9.40 -15.94 -18.58
C ASP A 315 -8.45 -14.89 -17.98
N GLN A 316 -7.94 -13.96 -18.79
CA GLN A 316 -7.01 -12.92 -18.37
C GLN A 316 -7.68 -11.54 -18.31
N PHE A 317 -7.37 -10.77 -17.29
CA PHE A 317 -7.82 -9.38 -17.22
C PHE A 317 -7.08 -8.50 -18.24
N ILE A 318 -7.83 -7.59 -18.88
CA ILE A 318 -7.31 -6.71 -19.95
C ILE A 318 -6.10 -5.90 -19.45
N LEU A 319 -6.16 -5.33 -18.24
CA LEU A 319 -5.03 -4.57 -17.69
C LEU A 319 -3.76 -5.43 -17.56
N ASN A 320 -3.89 -6.67 -17.09
CA ASN A 320 -2.74 -7.56 -16.91
C ASN A 320 -2.14 -7.96 -18.25
N ALA A 321 -2.96 -8.22 -19.25
CA ALA A 321 -2.51 -8.52 -20.62
C ALA A 321 -1.77 -7.32 -21.21
N ALA A 322 -2.31 -6.10 -21.09
CA ALA A 322 -1.68 -4.87 -21.53
C ALA A 322 -0.27 -4.71 -20.96
N LEU A 323 -0.16 -4.79 -19.63
CA LEU A 323 1.12 -4.64 -18.93
C LEU A 323 2.14 -5.72 -19.32
N SER A 324 1.68 -6.97 -19.50
CA SER A 324 2.55 -8.07 -19.98
C SER A 324 3.00 -7.87 -21.43
N GLY A 325 2.18 -7.22 -22.25
CA GLY A 325 2.50 -6.83 -23.63
C GLY A 325 3.30 -5.53 -23.75
N GLY A 326 3.72 -4.92 -22.63
CA GLY A 326 4.48 -3.66 -22.62
C GLY A 326 3.63 -2.41 -22.82
N VAL A 327 2.29 -2.53 -22.83
CA VAL A 327 1.35 -1.41 -22.96
C VAL A 327 1.03 -0.86 -21.59
N VAL A 328 1.47 0.35 -21.30
CA VAL A 328 1.24 1.01 -20.01
C VAL A 328 -0.12 1.69 -20.01
N LEU A 329 -1.02 1.22 -19.16
CA LEU A 329 -2.33 1.81 -18.92
C LEU A 329 -2.39 2.40 -17.51
N PRO A 330 -3.27 3.39 -17.24
CA PRO A 330 -3.49 3.87 -15.88
C PRO A 330 -4.01 2.75 -14.99
N PHE A 331 -3.44 2.61 -13.81
CA PHE A 331 -3.96 1.70 -12.79
C PHE A 331 -3.53 2.13 -11.39
N GLY A 332 -4.30 1.74 -10.38
CA GLY A 332 -3.95 1.90 -8.98
C GLY A 332 -4.03 0.56 -8.26
N CYS A 333 -5.24 0.17 -7.85
CA CYS A 333 -5.46 -0.97 -6.95
C CYS A 333 -5.36 -2.36 -7.59
N ARG A 334 -5.60 -2.52 -8.88
CA ARG A 334 -5.77 -3.78 -9.61
C ARG A 334 -6.89 -4.71 -9.07
N MET A 335 -7.72 -4.20 -8.15
CA MET A 335 -8.82 -4.96 -7.52
C MET A 335 -10.21 -4.47 -7.91
N GLY A 336 -10.30 -3.48 -8.81
CA GLY A 336 -11.57 -2.93 -9.25
C GLY A 336 -12.21 -1.91 -8.30
N SER A 337 -11.49 -1.43 -7.26
CA SER A 337 -12.06 -0.56 -6.23
C SER A 337 -11.70 0.93 -6.34
N CYS A 338 -10.68 1.31 -7.13
CA CYS A 338 -10.21 2.70 -7.19
C CYS A 338 -10.61 3.45 -8.46
N GLY A 339 -11.15 2.77 -9.47
CA GLY A 339 -11.56 3.37 -10.74
C GLY A 339 -10.45 3.85 -11.69
N MET A 340 -9.19 3.85 -11.28
CA MET A 340 -8.08 4.40 -12.06
C MET A 340 -7.84 3.73 -13.42
N CYS A 341 -8.17 2.45 -13.55
CA CYS A 341 -8.05 1.72 -14.80
C CYS A 341 -9.36 1.72 -15.62
N THR A 342 -10.19 2.71 -15.43
CA THR A 342 -11.45 2.80 -16.16
C THR A 342 -11.21 3.15 -17.61
N GLY A 343 -11.83 2.35 -18.48
CA GLY A 343 -11.94 2.59 -19.90
C GLY A 343 -13.38 2.50 -20.34
N ARG A 344 -13.66 2.97 -21.55
CA ARG A 344 -14.95 2.83 -22.21
C ARG A 344 -14.80 1.86 -23.37
N VAL A 345 -15.51 0.75 -23.30
CA VAL A 345 -15.59 -0.23 -24.39
C VAL A 345 -16.45 0.37 -25.50
N VAL A 346 -15.86 0.55 -26.67
CA VAL A 346 -16.53 1.13 -27.83
C VAL A 346 -16.86 0.10 -28.92
N GLU A 347 -16.12 -1.02 -28.92
CA GLU A 347 -16.37 -2.16 -29.82
C GLU A 347 -16.06 -3.46 -29.09
N GLY A 348 -16.82 -4.51 -29.41
CA GLY A 348 -16.63 -5.85 -28.85
C GLY A 348 -17.37 -6.11 -27.55
N GLU A 349 -17.24 -7.35 -27.07
CA GLU A 349 -17.89 -7.84 -25.86
C GLU A 349 -16.87 -8.12 -24.77
N VAL A 350 -17.24 -7.78 -23.54
CA VAL A 350 -16.39 -8.01 -22.34
C VAL A 350 -17.22 -8.54 -21.18
N ASP A 351 -16.57 -9.31 -20.33
CA ASP A 351 -17.08 -9.77 -19.06
C ASP A 351 -16.63 -8.79 -17.94
N ARG A 352 -17.59 -8.23 -17.23
CA ARG A 352 -17.41 -7.28 -16.12
C ARG A 352 -17.89 -7.85 -14.77
N ALA A 353 -18.11 -9.17 -14.67
CA ALA A 353 -18.69 -9.77 -13.47
C ALA A 353 -17.87 -9.52 -12.19
N ASP A 354 -16.56 -9.38 -12.32
CA ASP A 354 -15.64 -9.19 -11.18
C ASP A 354 -15.44 -7.70 -10.78
N GLN A 355 -16.09 -6.76 -11.44
CA GLN A 355 -16.00 -5.34 -11.05
C GLN A 355 -17.00 -5.02 -9.93
N ILE A 356 -16.65 -4.04 -9.06
CA ILE A 356 -17.40 -3.76 -7.83
C ILE A 356 -17.78 -2.29 -7.63
N ILE A 357 -17.34 -1.38 -8.50
CA ILE A 357 -17.54 0.07 -8.28
C ILE A 357 -18.47 0.75 -9.29
N LEU A 358 -18.63 0.16 -10.49
CA LEU A 358 -19.49 0.75 -11.50
C LEU A 358 -20.95 0.46 -11.18
N SER A 359 -21.80 1.49 -11.30
CA SER A 359 -23.24 1.31 -11.30
C SER A 359 -23.72 0.63 -12.59
N GLN A 360 -24.94 0.11 -12.59
CA GLN A 360 -25.51 -0.51 -13.79
C GLN A 360 -25.58 0.51 -14.94
N GLU A 361 -25.95 1.74 -14.67
CA GLU A 361 -26.00 2.82 -15.66
C GLU A 361 -24.64 3.09 -16.31
N GLN A 362 -23.57 3.07 -15.51
CA GLN A 362 -22.19 3.22 -16.01
C GLN A 362 -21.78 2.02 -16.88
N ILE A 363 -22.13 0.80 -16.46
CA ILE A 363 -21.90 -0.43 -17.24
C ILE A 363 -22.62 -0.35 -18.58
N ASP A 364 -23.89 0.05 -18.59
CA ASP A 364 -24.73 0.19 -19.79
C ASP A 364 -24.21 1.30 -20.72
N SER A 365 -23.54 2.31 -20.15
CA SER A 365 -22.84 3.37 -20.90
C SER A 365 -21.48 2.94 -21.45
N GLY A 366 -21.10 1.66 -21.28
CA GLY A 366 -19.89 1.05 -21.83
C GLY A 366 -18.66 1.13 -20.93
N PHE A 367 -18.76 1.69 -19.73
CA PHE A 367 -17.59 1.74 -18.83
C PHE A 367 -17.17 0.36 -18.34
N ALA A 368 -15.85 0.19 -18.15
CA ALA A 368 -15.23 -1.04 -17.68
C ALA A 368 -13.99 -0.73 -16.84
N VAL A 369 -13.85 -1.40 -15.72
CA VAL A 369 -12.65 -1.35 -14.87
C VAL A 369 -11.69 -2.43 -15.35
N LEU A 370 -10.67 -2.05 -16.16
CA LEU A 370 -9.86 -2.98 -16.96
C LEU A 370 -9.10 -4.02 -16.14
N CYS A 371 -8.82 -3.74 -14.87
CA CYS A 371 -8.19 -4.71 -13.98
C CYS A 371 -9.14 -5.83 -13.50
N ARG A 372 -10.45 -5.74 -13.83
CA ARG A 372 -11.49 -6.71 -13.50
C ARG A 372 -12.41 -7.00 -14.69
N THR A 373 -11.92 -6.74 -15.89
CA THR A 373 -12.65 -6.93 -17.14
C THR A 373 -11.87 -7.91 -18.01
N ARG A 374 -12.56 -8.92 -18.55
CA ARG A 374 -12.00 -9.91 -19.47
C ARG A 374 -12.62 -9.75 -20.87
N PRO A 375 -11.89 -9.99 -21.95
CA PRO A 375 -12.47 -9.96 -23.29
C PRO A 375 -13.32 -11.21 -23.56
N ARG A 376 -14.40 -11.04 -24.32
CA ARG A 376 -15.23 -12.13 -24.86
C ARG A 376 -15.25 -12.12 -26.38
N SER A 377 -14.68 -11.12 -27.00
CA SER A 377 -14.41 -10.97 -28.44
C SER A 377 -13.17 -10.09 -28.62
N ASP A 378 -12.83 -9.75 -29.83
CA ASP A 378 -11.91 -8.63 -30.08
C ASP A 378 -12.57 -7.34 -29.57
N VAL A 379 -11.79 -6.48 -28.91
CA VAL A 379 -12.31 -5.36 -28.12
C VAL A 379 -11.53 -4.08 -28.45
N VAL A 380 -12.28 -2.97 -28.58
CA VAL A 380 -11.68 -1.64 -28.61
C VAL A 380 -12.10 -0.85 -27.38
N VAL A 381 -11.11 -0.31 -26.65
CA VAL A 381 -11.32 0.45 -25.42
C VAL A 381 -10.68 1.82 -25.51
N VAL A 382 -11.42 2.87 -25.21
CA VAL A 382 -10.88 4.21 -24.94
C VAL A 382 -10.51 4.27 -23.46
N THR A 383 -9.24 4.53 -23.15
CA THR A 383 -8.71 4.55 -21.78
C THR A 383 -8.80 5.93 -21.14
N HIS A 384 -8.34 6.09 -19.88
CA HIS A 384 -8.33 7.37 -19.14
C HIS A 384 -9.74 7.98 -18.98
N GLN A 385 -10.71 7.14 -18.65
CA GLN A 385 -12.10 7.56 -18.47
C GLN A 385 -12.49 7.70 -16.99
N GLU A 386 -11.54 7.65 -16.08
CA GLU A 386 -11.77 7.74 -14.63
C GLU A 386 -12.44 9.05 -14.22
N LEU A 387 -12.13 10.16 -14.88
CA LEU A 387 -12.73 11.47 -14.58
C LEU A 387 -14.20 11.56 -14.96
N GLU A 388 -14.65 10.78 -15.95
CA GLU A 388 -16.05 10.75 -16.38
C GLU A 388 -16.95 10.00 -15.40
N LEU A 389 -16.37 9.22 -14.49
CA LEU A 389 -17.12 8.49 -13.47
C LEU A 389 -17.54 9.36 -12.29
N GLY A 390 -16.97 10.56 -12.13
CA GLY A 390 -17.19 11.40 -10.96
C GLY A 390 -16.65 10.81 -9.66
N LEU A 391 -15.65 9.92 -9.76
CA LEU A 391 -14.99 9.23 -8.63
C LEU A 391 -13.83 10.05 -8.04
#